data_246be0ad1a239a8f58e9193261be9977
#
_entry.id   246be0ad1a239a8f58e9193261be9977
#
_cell.length_a   1.000
_cell.length_b   1.000
_cell.length_c   1.000
_cell.angle_alpha   90.00
_cell.angle_beta   90.00
_cell.angle_gamma   90.00
#
_symmetry.space_group_name_H-M   'P 1'
#
loop_
_entity.id
_entity.type
_entity.pdbx_description
1 polymer ?
#
loop_
_entity_poly.entity_id
_entity_poly.type
_entity_poly.pdbx_seq_one_letter_code
_entity_poly.pdbx_strand_id
1 'polypeptide(L)'
;MENLRRHIEEITSITDDEFELIKPFFTIRKVLKNQYLIQQGEEAKYEFLIIRGIFRVFYLDENGKEHIVQFATKNWWMSDYIAYFNQKQANMNVLCMEAGEVLCLTLEGREKLAMTFPKMEHFFRVKLTNGYLSLQQRIISLLSSNPQQRYEEFANNYPNLIQKVPKKYIAEYLGVSRETLSRLYSGS
;
A
#
# COMPACT_ATOMS: atom_id res chain seq x y z
N MET A 1 -17.17 3.38 -7.50
CA MET A 1 -17.25 4.32 -6.36
C MET A 1 -17.87 3.71 -5.10
N GLU A 2 -18.73 2.71 -5.21
CA GLU A 2 -19.33 2.02 -4.06
C GLU A 2 -18.30 1.47 -3.04
N ASN A 3 -17.18 0.92 -3.52
CA ASN A 3 -16.09 0.49 -2.64
C ASN A 3 -15.46 1.65 -1.83
N LEU A 4 -15.37 2.85 -2.41
CA LEU A 4 -14.90 4.04 -1.69
C LEU A 4 -15.85 4.40 -0.55
N ARG A 5 -17.15 4.45 -0.85
CA ARG A 5 -18.18 4.75 0.14
C ARG A 5 -18.09 3.82 1.34
N ARG A 6 -18.13 2.50 1.09
CA ARG A 6 -18.01 1.50 2.16
C ARG A 6 -16.71 1.65 2.96
N HIS A 7 -15.61 1.96 2.26
CA HIS A 7 -14.31 2.15 2.92
C HIS A 7 -14.28 3.38 3.83
N ILE A 8 -14.98 4.46 3.48
CA ILE A 8 -15.16 5.63 4.36
C ILE A 8 -16.09 5.26 5.53
N GLU A 9 -17.19 4.56 5.25
CA GLU A 9 -18.20 4.18 6.25
C GLU A 9 -17.69 3.17 7.29
N GLU A 10 -16.57 2.47 7.04
CA GLU A 10 -15.83 1.70 8.07
C GLU A 10 -15.37 2.58 9.26
N ILE A 11 -15.24 3.89 9.07
CA ILE A 11 -14.68 4.81 10.07
C ILE A 11 -15.67 5.90 10.45
N THR A 12 -16.40 6.46 9.49
CA THR A 12 -17.31 7.58 9.71
C THR A 12 -18.51 7.51 8.78
N SER A 13 -19.69 7.84 9.29
CA SER A 13 -20.91 7.87 8.47
C SER A 13 -20.90 9.08 7.54
N ILE A 14 -21.32 8.88 6.29
CA ILE A 14 -21.50 9.96 5.29
C ILE A 14 -22.89 9.85 4.68
N THR A 15 -23.51 11.00 4.38
CA THR A 15 -24.78 11.07 3.66
C THR A 15 -24.57 10.89 2.16
N ASP A 16 -25.66 10.68 1.42
CA ASP A 16 -25.59 10.59 -0.05
C ASP A 16 -25.07 11.89 -0.65
N ASP A 17 -25.54 13.04 -0.17
CA ASP A 17 -25.12 14.36 -0.64
C ASP A 17 -23.64 14.62 -0.36
N GLU A 18 -23.15 14.26 0.84
CA GLU A 18 -21.71 14.34 1.17
C GLU A 18 -20.89 13.47 0.23
N PHE A 19 -21.34 12.25 -0.04
CA PHE A 19 -20.61 11.35 -0.94
C PHE A 19 -20.57 11.86 -2.37
N GLU A 20 -21.65 12.44 -2.88
CA GLU A 20 -21.69 13.07 -4.21
C GLU A 20 -20.66 14.22 -4.34
N LEU A 21 -20.38 14.95 -3.25
CA LEU A 21 -19.37 16.01 -3.20
C LEU A 21 -17.94 15.45 -3.02
N ILE A 22 -17.77 14.29 -2.38
CA ILE A 22 -16.47 13.66 -2.12
C ILE A 22 -15.95 12.90 -3.34
N LYS A 23 -16.81 12.15 -4.02
CA LYS A 23 -16.40 11.24 -5.11
C LYS A 23 -15.65 11.89 -6.29
N PRO A 24 -15.90 13.15 -6.69
CA PRO A 24 -15.20 13.77 -7.81
C PRO A 24 -13.69 13.98 -7.58
N PHE A 25 -13.22 13.92 -6.33
CA PHE A 25 -11.79 14.02 -6.00
C PHE A 25 -11.03 12.74 -6.32
N PHE A 26 -11.75 11.63 -6.51
CA PHE A 26 -11.16 10.33 -6.77
C PHE A 26 -11.31 9.93 -8.24
N THR A 27 -10.19 9.61 -8.89
CA THR A 27 -10.19 9.13 -10.28
C THR A 27 -9.91 7.64 -10.31
N ILE A 28 -10.78 6.89 -11.01
CA ILE A 28 -10.58 5.44 -11.22
C ILE A 28 -9.49 5.22 -12.27
N ARG A 29 -8.52 4.34 -11.97
CA ARG A 29 -7.50 3.90 -12.90
C ARG A 29 -7.42 2.38 -12.93
N LYS A 30 -7.57 1.79 -14.13
CA LYS A 30 -7.28 0.37 -14.38
C LYS A 30 -5.77 0.23 -14.57
N VAL A 31 -5.19 -0.83 -14.01
CA VAL A 31 -3.75 -1.06 -14.00
C VAL A 31 -3.47 -2.47 -14.47
N LEU A 32 -2.63 -2.61 -15.48
CA LEU A 32 -2.20 -3.91 -16.00
C LEU A 32 -1.08 -4.50 -15.15
N LYS A 33 -0.95 -5.83 -15.17
CA LYS A 33 0.19 -6.50 -14.56
C LYS A 33 1.51 -5.95 -15.12
N ASN A 34 2.48 -5.74 -14.23
CA ASN A 34 3.79 -5.13 -14.51
C ASN A 34 3.75 -3.65 -14.91
N GLN A 35 2.63 -2.97 -14.77
CA GLN A 35 2.53 -1.53 -14.97
C GLN A 35 2.94 -0.79 -13.68
N TYR A 36 3.76 0.23 -13.84
CA TYR A 36 4.11 1.15 -12.75
C TYR A 36 2.99 2.17 -12.52
N LEU A 37 2.72 2.47 -11.26
CA LEU A 37 1.90 3.59 -10.82
C LEU A 37 2.78 4.78 -10.39
N ILE A 38 3.93 4.49 -9.79
CA ILE A 38 5.00 5.42 -9.47
C ILE A 38 6.30 4.73 -9.88
N GLN A 39 7.19 5.47 -10.52
CA GLN A 39 8.54 5.03 -10.84
C GLN A 39 9.54 5.97 -10.17
N GLN A 40 10.61 5.40 -9.61
CA GLN A 40 11.71 6.15 -8.99
C GLN A 40 12.23 7.23 -9.95
N GLY A 41 12.39 8.46 -9.46
CA GLY A 41 12.78 9.63 -10.23
C GLY A 41 11.63 10.41 -10.87
N GLU A 42 10.43 9.83 -10.95
CA GLU A 42 9.23 10.52 -11.43
C GLU A 42 8.49 11.23 -10.28
N GLU A 43 7.52 12.07 -10.61
CA GLU A 43 6.68 12.75 -9.63
C GLU A 43 5.64 11.79 -9.01
N ALA A 44 5.57 11.73 -7.68
CA ALA A 44 4.53 10.99 -6.96
C ALA A 44 3.26 11.81 -6.80
N LYS A 45 2.49 11.98 -7.90
CA LYS A 45 1.27 12.83 -7.94
C LYS A 45 0.12 12.33 -7.09
N TYR A 46 0.05 11.04 -6.83
CA TYR A 46 -1.14 10.40 -6.26
C TYR A 46 -0.78 9.49 -5.09
N GLU A 47 -1.68 9.46 -4.10
CA GLU A 47 -1.88 8.25 -3.30
C GLU A 47 -3.00 7.40 -3.93
N PHE A 48 -2.94 6.09 -3.70
CA PHE A 48 -3.82 5.12 -4.33
C PHE A 48 -4.55 4.28 -3.29
N LEU A 49 -5.89 4.26 -3.36
CA LEU A 49 -6.71 3.25 -2.68
C LEU A 49 -6.94 2.08 -3.64
N ILE A 50 -6.57 0.87 -3.23
CA ILE A 50 -6.71 -0.31 -4.06
C ILE A 50 -8.13 -0.85 -3.99
N ILE A 51 -8.79 -0.94 -5.13
CA ILE A 51 -10.12 -1.55 -5.28
C ILE A 51 -9.98 -3.06 -5.53
N ARG A 52 -9.02 -3.46 -6.36
CA ARG A 52 -8.66 -4.86 -6.62
C ARG A 52 -7.25 -4.95 -7.18
N GLY A 53 -6.68 -6.15 -7.13
CA GLY A 53 -5.30 -6.42 -7.58
C GLY A 53 -4.33 -6.52 -6.42
N ILE A 54 -3.08 -6.80 -6.75
CA ILE A 54 -1.95 -6.87 -5.82
C ILE A 54 -0.86 -5.96 -6.34
N PHE A 55 -0.31 -5.16 -5.46
CA PHE A 55 0.75 -4.20 -5.75
C PHE A 55 1.90 -4.38 -4.78
N ARG A 56 3.08 -3.94 -5.18
CA ARG A 56 4.25 -3.85 -4.32
C ARG A 56 4.84 -2.45 -4.39
N VAL A 57 5.29 -1.97 -3.23
CA VAL A 57 6.09 -0.75 -3.08
C VAL A 57 7.49 -1.19 -2.74
N PHE A 58 8.48 -0.73 -3.49
CA PHE A 58 9.86 -1.14 -3.31
C PHE A 58 10.85 -0.02 -3.63
N TYR A 59 11.98 -0.09 -2.96
CA TYR A 59 13.16 0.74 -3.21
C TYR A 59 14.18 -0.07 -4.02
N LEU A 60 14.85 0.57 -4.99
CA LEU A 60 16.00 0.02 -5.69
C LEU A 60 17.27 0.63 -5.10
N ASP A 61 18.17 -0.21 -4.61
CA ASP A 61 19.48 0.27 -4.16
C ASP A 61 20.43 0.53 -5.35
N GLU A 62 21.63 1.05 -5.05
CA GLU A 62 22.65 1.39 -6.06
C GLU A 62 23.13 0.19 -6.89
N ASN A 63 22.93 -1.03 -6.39
CA ASN A 63 23.29 -2.26 -7.09
C ASN A 63 22.11 -2.83 -7.90
N GLY A 64 20.97 -2.13 -7.96
CA GLY A 64 19.77 -2.57 -8.64
C GLY A 64 18.98 -3.67 -7.90
N LYS A 65 19.27 -3.91 -6.62
CA LYS A 65 18.53 -4.85 -5.80
C LYS A 65 17.24 -4.20 -5.29
N GLU A 66 16.14 -4.95 -5.41
CA GLU A 66 14.84 -4.55 -4.90
C GLU A 66 14.73 -4.82 -3.39
N HIS A 67 14.24 -3.83 -2.66
CA HIS A 67 13.88 -3.94 -1.25
C HIS A 67 12.41 -3.65 -1.09
N ILE A 68 11.61 -4.67 -0.81
CA ILE A 68 10.15 -4.54 -0.70
C ILE A 68 9.80 -3.81 0.60
N VAL A 69 9.19 -2.64 0.45
CA VAL A 69 8.71 -1.83 1.57
C VAL A 69 7.33 -2.28 2.01
N GLN A 70 6.43 -2.53 1.05
CA GLN A 70 5.04 -2.87 1.31
C GLN A 70 4.49 -3.73 0.19
N PHE A 71 3.62 -4.69 0.53
CA PHE A 71 2.59 -5.18 -0.39
C PHE A 71 1.30 -4.44 -0.12
N ALA A 72 0.46 -4.32 -1.14
CA ALA A 72 -0.83 -3.70 -0.99
C ALA A 72 -1.90 -4.43 -1.81
N THR A 73 -3.09 -4.58 -1.24
CA THR A 73 -4.25 -5.26 -1.81
C THR A 73 -5.52 -4.49 -1.49
N LYS A 74 -6.69 -5.05 -1.83
CA LYS A 74 -7.99 -4.40 -1.66
C LYS A 74 -8.14 -3.68 -0.32
N ASN A 75 -8.65 -2.46 -0.36
CA ASN A 75 -8.88 -1.53 0.76
C ASN A 75 -7.59 -0.98 1.42
N TRP A 76 -6.43 -1.22 0.81
CA TRP A 76 -5.17 -0.65 1.29
C TRP A 76 -4.82 0.61 0.52
N TRP A 77 -4.14 1.52 1.24
CA TRP A 77 -3.56 2.73 0.67
C TRP A 77 -2.08 2.52 0.41
N MET A 78 -1.59 3.12 -0.68
CA MET A 78 -0.18 3.08 -1.05
C MET A 78 0.23 4.33 -1.82
N SER A 79 1.47 4.74 -1.62
CA SER A 79 2.20 5.75 -2.38
C SER A 79 3.68 5.68 -2.02
N ASP A 80 4.52 6.48 -2.66
CA ASP A 80 5.72 7.01 -2.03
C ASP A 80 5.32 8.23 -1.18
N TYR A 81 4.95 8.00 0.08
CA TYR A 81 4.45 9.07 0.94
C TYR A 81 5.46 10.17 1.24
N ILE A 82 6.78 9.86 1.19
CA ILE A 82 7.82 10.89 1.34
C ILE A 82 7.76 11.85 0.15
N ALA A 83 7.70 11.32 -1.05
CA ALA A 83 7.61 12.13 -2.26
C ALA A 83 6.26 12.82 -2.41
N TYR A 84 5.16 12.09 -2.14
CA TYR A 84 3.78 12.61 -2.25
C TYR A 84 3.54 13.82 -1.35
N PHE A 85 3.84 13.72 -0.05
CA PHE A 85 3.60 14.82 0.89
C PHE A 85 4.60 15.98 0.77
N ASN A 86 5.84 15.70 0.33
CA ASN A 86 6.84 16.74 0.12
C ASN A 86 6.87 17.29 -1.31
N GLN A 87 6.01 16.77 -2.21
CA GLN A 87 5.97 17.16 -3.63
C GLN A 87 7.35 17.07 -4.30
N LYS A 88 8.05 15.96 -4.09
CA LYS A 88 9.39 15.67 -4.62
C LYS A 88 9.35 14.48 -5.57
N GLN A 89 10.47 14.24 -6.25
CA GLN A 89 10.66 13.03 -7.03
C GLN A 89 10.62 11.78 -6.13
N ALA A 90 10.00 10.74 -6.64
CA ALA A 90 9.86 9.47 -5.94
C ALA A 90 11.22 8.78 -5.76
N ASN A 91 11.44 8.25 -4.56
CA ASN A 91 12.55 7.37 -4.23
C ASN A 91 12.16 5.89 -4.30
N MET A 92 10.87 5.61 -4.37
CA MET A 92 10.32 4.26 -4.43
C MET A 92 9.55 4.03 -5.71
N ASN A 93 9.35 2.76 -6.01
CA ASN A 93 8.53 2.30 -7.12
C ASN A 93 7.23 1.69 -6.58
N VAL A 94 6.12 1.91 -7.28
CA VAL A 94 4.84 1.23 -7.06
C VAL A 94 4.49 0.45 -8.32
N LEU A 95 4.49 -0.89 -8.23
CA LEU A 95 4.30 -1.79 -9.36
C LEU A 95 3.10 -2.72 -9.15
N CYS A 96 2.29 -2.88 -10.18
CA CYS A 96 1.18 -3.82 -10.22
C CYS A 96 1.68 -5.25 -10.45
N MET A 97 1.39 -6.16 -9.53
CA MET A 97 1.73 -7.60 -9.61
C MET A 97 0.59 -8.45 -10.18
N GLU A 98 -0.65 -8.10 -9.85
CA GLU A 98 -1.88 -8.71 -10.36
C GLU A 98 -2.78 -7.58 -10.88
N ALA A 99 -3.18 -7.65 -12.15
CA ALA A 99 -4.01 -6.62 -12.80
C ALA A 99 -5.19 -6.19 -11.93
N GLY A 100 -5.40 -4.89 -11.82
CA GLY A 100 -6.30 -4.36 -10.84
C GLY A 100 -6.93 -3.03 -11.21
N GLU A 101 -7.47 -2.40 -10.19
CA GLU A 101 -8.10 -1.08 -10.25
C GLU A 101 -7.81 -0.32 -8.96
N VAL A 102 -7.48 0.94 -9.11
CA VAL A 102 -7.17 1.85 -8.00
C VAL A 102 -7.97 3.13 -8.11
N LEU A 103 -8.20 3.79 -6.99
CA LEU A 103 -8.64 5.17 -6.91
C LEU A 103 -7.42 6.04 -6.64
N CYS A 104 -7.24 7.05 -7.49
CA CYS A 104 -6.15 8.01 -7.40
C CYS A 104 -6.66 9.27 -6.68
N LEU A 105 -5.93 9.76 -5.70
CA LEU A 105 -6.20 11.00 -4.99
C LEU A 105 -4.94 11.87 -4.99
N THR A 106 -5.06 13.10 -5.50
CA THR A 106 -3.97 14.10 -5.45
C THR A 106 -3.82 14.67 -4.04
N LEU A 107 -2.64 15.20 -3.70
CA LEU A 107 -2.43 15.89 -2.41
C LEU A 107 -3.38 17.09 -2.26
N GLU A 108 -3.50 17.91 -3.30
CA GLU A 108 -4.45 19.04 -3.29
C GLU A 108 -5.89 18.58 -3.02
N GLY A 109 -6.33 17.50 -3.69
CA GLY A 109 -7.66 16.92 -3.48
C GLY A 109 -7.85 16.39 -2.06
N ARG A 110 -6.83 15.73 -1.50
CA ARG A 110 -6.83 15.26 -0.12
C ARG A 110 -6.96 16.40 0.88
N GLU A 111 -6.16 17.45 0.74
CA GLU A 111 -6.18 18.61 1.62
C GLU A 111 -7.53 19.33 1.53
N LYS A 112 -8.03 19.54 0.31
CA LYS A 112 -9.34 20.17 0.10
C LYS A 112 -10.47 19.35 0.73
N LEU A 113 -10.45 18.03 0.61
CA LEU A 113 -11.42 17.15 1.28
C LEU A 113 -11.33 17.28 2.80
N ALA A 114 -10.11 17.23 3.37
CA ALA A 114 -9.90 17.34 4.81
C ALA A 114 -10.37 18.71 5.37
N MET A 115 -10.13 19.78 4.64
CA MET A 115 -10.56 21.12 5.02
C MET A 115 -12.07 21.32 4.91
N THR A 116 -12.70 20.73 3.89
CA THR A 116 -14.14 20.92 3.62
C THR A 116 -15.01 20.01 4.47
N PHE A 117 -14.56 18.79 4.72
CA PHE A 117 -15.32 17.76 5.42
C PHE A 117 -14.53 17.25 6.63
N PRO A 118 -14.84 17.68 7.87
CA PRO A 118 -14.15 17.18 9.09
C PRO A 118 -14.17 15.65 9.21
N LYS A 119 -15.20 14.99 8.68
CA LYS A 119 -15.29 13.54 8.61
C LYS A 119 -14.19 12.92 7.73
N MET A 120 -13.80 13.60 6.64
CA MET A 120 -12.71 13.14 5.76
C MET A 120 -11.34 13.37 6.41
N GLU A 121 -11.13 14.44 7.15
CA GLU A 121 -9.93 14.62 7.97
C GLU A 121 -9.79 13.45 8.97
N HIS A 122 -10.86 13.16 9.70
CA HIS A 122 -10.88 12.03 10.65
C HIS A 122 -10.58 10.70 9.94
N PHE A 123 -11.21 10.45 8.80
CA PHE A 123 -10.97 9.26 7.98
C PHE A 123 -9.50 9.12 7.58
N PHE A 124 -8.92 10.15 6.98
CA PHE A 124 -7.52 10.13 6.55
C PHE A 124 -6.56 9.96 7.72
N ARG A 125 -6.80 10.64 8.83
CA ARG A 125 -5.99 10.51 10.04
C ARG A 125 -6.01 9.08 10.58
N VAL A 126 -7.18 8.44 10.66
CA VAL A 126 -7.29 7.05 11.11
C VAL A 126 -6.56 6.11 10.15
N LYS A 127 -6.74 6.25 8.83
CA LYS A 127 -6.05 5.40 7.84
C LYS A 127 -4.53 5.57 7.90
N LEU A 128 -4.04 6.81 8.00
CA LEU A 128 -2.61 7.09 8.11
C LEU A 128 -2.02 6.55 9.43
N THR A 129 -2.74 6.70 10.54
CA THR A 129 -2.33 6.15 11.85
C THR A 129 -2.21 4.63 11.77
N ASN A 130 -3.18 3.93 11.18
CA ASN A 130 -3.13 2.48 11.03
C ASN A 130 -1.95 2.04 10.14
N GLY A 131 -1.67 2.77 9.07
CA GLY A 131 -0.49 2.55 8.23
C GLY A 131 0.82 2.73 9.00
N TYR A 132 0.93 3.79 9.80
CA TYR A 132 2.09 4.04 10.67
C TYR A 132 2.29 2.90 11.69
N LEU A 133 1.24 2.47 12.37
CA LEU A 133 1.31 1.36 13.35
C LEU A 133 1.76 0.05 12.68
N SER A 134 1.24 -0.25 11.49
CA SER A 134 1.64 -1.44 10.72
C SER A 134 3.12 -1.37 10.32
N LEU A 135 3.60 -0.20 9.90
CA LEU A 135 5.00 0.01 9.54
C LEU A 135 5.90 -0.10 10.78
N GLN A 136 5.50 0.46 11.92
CA GLN A 136 6.23 0.34 13.19
C GLN A 136 6.33 -1.12 13.63
N GLN A 137 5.23 -1.87 13.57
CA GLN A 137 5.23 -3.30 13.89
C GLN A 137 6.19 -4.08 12.99
N ARG A 138 6.22 -3.77 11.69
CA ARG A 138 7.16 -4.39 10.75
C ARG A 138 8.62 -4.10 11.10
N ILE A 139 8.95 -2.86 11.46
CA ILE A 139 10.31 -2.49 11.88
C ILE A 139 10.71 -3.30 13.12
N ILE A 140 9.83 -3.40 14.12
CA ILE A 140 10.08 -4.20 15.32
C ILE A 140 10.32 -5.66 14.93
N SER A 141 9.48 -6.25 14.08
CA SER A 141 9.64 -7.63 13.62
C SER A 141 10.98 -7.86 12.89
N LEU A 142 11.41 -6.93 12.04
CA LEU A 142 12.71 -7.01 11.37
C LEU A 142 13.90 -6.93 12.33
N LEU A 143 13.77 -6.19 13.44
CA LEU A 143 14.84 -5.98 14.43
C LEU A 143 14.91 -7.10 15.48
N SER A 144 13.78 -7.68 15.88
CA SER A 144 13.68 -8.56 17.05
C SER A 144 13.29 -10.01 16.73
N SER A 145 12.62 -10.27 15.60
CA SER A 145 12.14 -11.62 15.26
C SER A 145 13.14 -12.38 14.39
N ASN A 146 13.23 -13.70 14.59
CA ASN A 146 14.01 -14.57 13.70
C ASN A 146 13.25 -14.82 12.36
N PRO A 147 13.89 -15.37 11.33
CA PRO A 147 13.27 -15.63 10.03
C PRO A 147 11.99 -16.46 10.08
N GLN A 148 11.93 -17.48 10.94
CA GLN A 148 10.75 -18.33 11.11
C GLN A 148 9.56 -17.54 11.64
N GLN A 149 9.77 -16.76 12.71
CA GLN A 149 8.74 -15.92 13.31
C GLN A 149 8.19 -14.89 12.30
N ARG A 150 9.07 -14.20 11.55
CA ARG A 150 8.65 -13.27 10.51
C ARG A 150 7.81 -13.91 9.41
N TYR A 151 8.18 -15.13 9.03
CA TYR A 151 7.41 -15.91 8.05
C TYR A 151 6.02 -16.27 8.58
N GLU A 152 5.93 -16.78 9.81
CA GLU A 152 4.66 -17.13 10.46
C GLU A 152 3.75 -15.91 10.65
N GLU A 153 4.30 -14.79 11.11
CA GLU A 153 3.57 -13.51 11.20
C GLU A 153 3.01 -13.08 9.83
N PHE A 154 3.83 -13.16 8.78
CA PHE A 154 3.38 -12.81 7.43
C PHE A 154 2.29 -13.76 6.92
N ALA A 155 2.46 -15.07 7.11
CA ALA A 155 1.50 -16.08 6.70
C ALA A 155 0.14 -15.92 7.40
N ASN A 156 0.17 -15.65 8.70
CA ASN A 156 -1.03 -15.46 9.52
C ASN A 156 -1.76 -14.16 9.18
N ASN A 157 -1.01 -13.07 9.00
CA ASN A 157 -1.60 -11.76 8.73
C ASN A 157 -2.06 -11.61 7.28
N TYR A 158 -1.41 -12.30 6.32
CA TYR A 158 -1.62 -12.10 4.89
C TYR A 158 -1.76 -13.42 4.10
N PRO A 159 -2.70 -14.30 4.46
CA PRO A 159 -2.85 -15.64 3.86
C PRO A 159 -3.07 -15.61 2.34
N ASN A 160 -3.73 -14.57 1.84
CA ASN A 160 -3.93 -14.40 0.40
C ASN A 160 -2.65 -13.95 -0.33
N LEU A 161 -1.80 -13.15 0.30
CA LEU A 161 -0.56 -12.69 -0.31
C LEU A 161 0.48 -13.82 -0.38
N ILE A 162 0.58 -14.66 0.66
CA ILE A 162 1.53 -15.77 0.68
C ILE A 162 1.27 -16.79 -0.43
N GLN A 163 0.01 -16.94 -0.87
CA GLN A 163 -0.37 -17.83 -1.97
C GLN A 163 -0.15 -17.21 -3.36
N LYS A 164 -0.31 -15.91 -3.50
CA LYS A 164 -0.32 -15.21 -4.80
C LYS A 164 1.01 -14.52 -5.15
N VAL A 165 1.75 -14.09 -4.14
CA VAL A 165 3.02 -13.36 -4.34
C VAL A 165 4.16 -14.35 -4.57
N PRO A 166 4.99 -14.16 -5.62
CA PRO A 166 6.16 -14.99 -5.86
C PRO A 166 7.09 -15.02 -4.64
N LYS A 167 7.60 -16.21 -4.30
CA LYS A 167 8.49 -16.45 -3.14
C LYS A 167 9.70 -15.50 -3.10
N LYS A 168 10.23 -15.10 -4.27
CA LYS A 168 11.31 -14.11 -4.36
C LYS A 168 10.96 -12.83 -3.60
N TYR A 169 9.80 -12.25 -3.87
CA TYR A 169 9.37 -10.98 -3.26
C TYR A 169 8.98 -11.14 -1.79
N ILE A 170 8.46 -12.30 -1.41
CA ILE A 170 8.22 -12.61 0.01
C ILE A 170 9.55 -12.67 0.77
N ALA A 171 10.58 -13.31 0.22
CA ALA A 171 11.92 -13.34 0.82
C ALA A 171 12.50 -11.93 1.01
N GLU A 172 12.41 -11.10 -0.03
CA GLU A 172 12.84 -9.69 0.03
C GLU A 172 12.07 -8.89 1.08
N TYR A 173 10.74 -9.09 1.18
CA TYR A 173 9.92 -8.46 2.21
C TYR A 173 10.30 -8.90 3.62
N LEU A 174 10.58 -10.19 3.82
CA LEU A 174 10.97 -10.75 5.12
C LEU A 174 12.44 -10.50 5.48
N GLY A 175 13.24 -9.93 4.56
CA GLY A 175 14.66 -9.68 4.78
C GLY A 175 15.49 -10.98 4.89
N VAL A 176 15.14 -12.00 4.10
CA VAL A 176 15.82 -13.29 4.09
C VAL A 176 16.24 -13.70 2.67
N SER A 177 17.14 -14.69 2.55
CA SER A 177 17.48 -15.26 1.23
C SER A 177 16.35 -16.17 0.73
N ARG A 178 16.33 -16.43 -0.60
CA ARG A 178 15.37 -17.36 -1.21
C ARG A 178 15.53 -18.79 -0.67
N GLU A 179 16.77 -19.20 -0.40
CA GLU A 179 17.11 -20.50 0.16
C GLU A 179 16.58 -20.65 1.59
N THR A 180 16.74 -19.60 2.40
CA THR A 180 16.17 -19.55 3.76
C THR A 180 14.67 -19.67 3.71
N LEU A 181 14.01 -18.87 2.86
CA LEU A 181 12.55 -18.93 2.70
C LEU A 181 12.09 -20.31 2.22
N SER A 182 12.80 -20.93 1.27
CA SER A 182 12.45 -22.27 0.76
C SER A 182 12.47 -23.32 1.87
N ARG A 183 13.45 -23.27 2.78
CA ARG A 183 13.51 -24.15 3.96
C ARG A 183 12.35 -23.95 4.91
N LEU A 184 11.93 -22.70 5.14
CA LEU A 184 10.77 -22.39 5.98
C LEU A 184 9.46 -22.95 5.40
N TYR A 185 9.30 -22.91 4.08
CA TYR A 185 8.14 -23.53 3.39
C TYR A 185 8.11 -25.06 3.46
N SER A 186 9.28 -25.72 3.54
CA SER A 186 9.37 -27.19 3.53
C SER A 186 9.25 -27.82 4.91
N GLY A 187 9.31 -27.01 5.96
CA GLY A 187 9.20 -27.44 7.36
C GLY A 187 7.84 -27.18 8.00
N SER A 188 6.85 -26.77 7.19
CA SER A 188 5.48 -26.45 7.64
C SER A 188 4.51 -27.54 7.29
#